data_417b46835a61dc5a82742b05c7e52e06
#
_entry.id   417b46835a61dc5a82742b05c7e52e06
#
_cell.length_a   1.000
_cell.length_b   1.000
_cell.length_c   1.000
_cell.angle_alpha   90.00
_cell.angle_beta   90.00
_cell.angle_gamma   90.00
#
_symmetry.space_group_name_H-M   'P 1'
#
loop_
_entity.id
_entity.type
_entity.pdbx_description
1 polymer ?
#
loop_
_entity_poly.entity_id
_entity_poly.type
_entity_poly.pdbx_seq_one_letter_code
_entity_poly.pdbx_strand_id
1 'polypeptide(L)'
;MVFKTQKDTQHGKSKAFLWALVLSFAIFTPLMIYNRGYFIFLGDFNVQQIPFYRLAHEMVRSGNIFWNWNTDLGANFIGSYSFYLLFSPFFWLTLPFPTDFVPYLMAPLLMLKTACASLTAYLYIKRFVRDINWAVVGAVLYAFSGFMTFNIFFNHFHDVCVFFPLLLVALEELVVNNRRGFFAVMVTVNCLINYWFFIGEVVFVVLYVFVRIATGGWDCSIAKFMRIAFESILGVALAAVCLVPSVLALMGNPRTGSDNLINGWLMWVYGFNQRLP
;
A
#
# COMPACT_ATOMS: atom_id res chain seq x y z
N MET A 1 -22.92 -27.15 5.57
CA MET A 1 -21.81 -26.38 5.01
C MET A 1 -20.51 -27.07 5.42
N VAL A 2 -19.85 -27.79 4.51
CA VAL A 2 -18.69 -28.63 4.83
C VAL A 2 -17.51 -27.70 5.14
N PHE A 3 -17.06 -27.68 6.39
CA PHE A 3 -15.84 -27.01 6.81
C PHE A 3 -14.66 -27.64 6.03
N LYS A 4 -14.16 -26.96 5.01
CA LYS A 4 -12.84 -27.28 4.46
C LYS A 4 -11.84 -27.16 5.61
N THR A 5 -11.07 -28.21 5.83
CA THR A 5 -10.14 -28.31 6.95
C THR A 5 -9.18 -27.12 6.98
N GLN A 6 -8.79 -26.70 8.18
CA GLN A 6 -7.80 -25.61 8.41
C GLN A 6 -6.51 -25.82 7.60
N LYS A 7 -6.13 -27.09 7.37
CA LYS A 7 -5.01 -27.53 6.54
C LYS A 7 -5.15 -27.12 5.07
N ASP A 8 -6.35 -27.20 4.47
CA ASP A 8 -6.60 -26.82 3.08
C ASP A 8 -6.46 -25.30 2.86
N THR A 9 -6.93 -24.53 3.83
CA THR A 9 -6.81 -23.06 3.77
C THR A 9 -5.35 -22.63 3.90
N GLN A 10 -4.57 -23.26 4.77
CA GLN A 10 -3.15 -22.98 4.94
C GLN A 10 -2.37 -23.31 3.67
N HIS A 11 -2.68 -24.44 3.03
CA HIS A 11 -2.08 -24.83 1.76
C HIS A 11 -2.34 -23.81 0.64
N GLY A 12 -3.56 -23.27 0.55
CA GLY A 12 -3.89 -22.20 -0.42
C GLY A 12 -3.12 -20.90 -0.20
N LYS A 13 -2.91 -20.50 1.08
CA LYS A 13 -2.09 -19.32 1.41
C LYS A 13 -0.65 -19.48 0.91
N SER A 14 -0.04 -20.62 1.23
CA SER A 14 1.33 -20.92 0.82
C SER A 14 1.45 -20.99 -0.71
N LYS A 15 0.47 -21.59 -1.40
CA LYS A 15 0.43 -21.62 -2.87
C LYS A 15 0.37 -20.20 -3.47
N ALA A 16 -0.53 -19.33 -2.99
CA ALA A 16 -0.67 -17.98 -3.51
C ALA A 16 0.63 -17.18 -3.35
N PHE A 17 1.24 -17.23 -2.17
CA PHE A 17 2.50 -16.57 -1.89
C PHE A 17 3.64 -17.13 -2.76
N LEU A 18 3.83 -18.44 -2.78
CA LEU A 18 4.96 -19.09 -3.47
C LEU A 18 4.86 -18.92 -4.99
N TRP A 19 3.67 -19.07 -5.59
CA TRP A 19 3.52 -18.85 -7.03
C TRP A 19 3.85 -17.43 -7.44
N ALA A 20 3.35 -16.43 -6.68
CA ALA A 20 3.68 -15.05 -6.96
C ALA A 20 5.17 -14.75 -6.74
N LEU A 21 5.80 -15.33 -5.72
CA LEU A 21 7.24 -15.19 -5.48
C LEU A 21 8.07 -15.80 -6.62
N VAL A 22 7.75 -17.03 -7.04
CA VAL A 22 8.46 -17.71 -8.14
C VAL A 22 8.32 -16.96 -9.45
N LEU A 23 7.12 -16.50 -9.79
CA LEU A 23 6.89 -15.69 -10.99
C LEU A 23 7.64 -14.36 -10.93
N SER A 24 7.61 -13.66 -9.78
CA SER A 24 8.38 -12.43 -9.60
C SER A 24 9.89 -12.70 -9.75
N PHE A 25 10.37 -13.78 -9.17
CA PHE A 25 11.77 -14.17 -9.30
C PHE A 25 12.14 -14.43 -10.76
N ALA A 26 11.30 -15.14 -11.51
CA ALA A 26 11.51 -15.40 -12.93
C ALA A 26 11.55 -14.12 -13.79
N ILE A 27 10.75 -13.09 -13.41
CA ILE A 27 10.71 -11.82 -14.14
C ILE A 27 11.90 -10.91 -13.78
N PHE A 28 12.18 -10.72 -12.48
CA PHE A 28 13.17 -9.74 -12.04
C PHE A 28 14.61 -10.24 -12.08
N THR A 29 14.86 -11.54 -11.86
CA THR A 29 16.23 -12.08 -11.80
C THR A 29 17.03 -11.90 -13.10
N PRO A 30 16.49 -12.13 -14.30
CA PRO A 30 17.23 -11.88 -15.54
C PRO A 30 17.67 -10.41 -15.67
N LEU A 31 16.81 -9.48 -15.27
CA LEU A 31 17.11 -8.04 -15.29
C LEU A 31 18.19 -7.67 -14.26
N MET A 32 18.16 -8.28 -13.09
CA MET A 32 19.18 -8.09 -12.07
C MET A 32 20.53 -8.66 -12.52
N ILE A 33 20.56 -9.84 -13.14
CA ILE A 33 21.79 -10.44 -13.67
C ILE A 33 22.39 -9.54 -14.75
N TYR A 34 21.58 -9.08 -15.69
CA TYR A 34 22.01 -8.16 -16.75
C TYR A 34 22.61 -6.86 -16.19
N ASN A 35 22.03 -6.31 -15.12
CA ASN A 35 22.46 -5.06 -14.47
C ASN A 35 23.41 -5.29 -13.28
N ARG A 36 24.13 -6.41 -13.22
CA ARG A 36 25.14 -6.71 -12.19
C ARG A 36 24.60 -6.65 -10.75
N GLY A 37 23.40 -7.15 -10.54
CA GLY A 37 22.71 -7.19 -9.24
C GLY A 37 21.76 -6.04 -8.97
N TYR A 38 21.77 -4.99 -9.78
CA TYR A 38 20.81 -3.89 -9.67
C TYR A 38 19.54 -4.18 -10.44
N PHE A 39 18.42 -3.70 -9.94
CA PHE A 39 17.22 -3.54 -10.73
C PHE A 39 17.12 -2.09 -11.19
N ILE A 40 17.29 -1.86 -12.47
CA ILE A 40 17.18 -0.54 -13.10
C ILE A 40 15.84 -0.50 -13.84
N PHE A 41 15.06 0.51 -13.56
CA PHE A 41 13.80 0.78 -14.23
C PHE A 41 13.77 2.25 -14.66
N LEU A 42 12.79 2.67 -15.43
CA LEU A 42 12.71 4.06 -15.90
C LEU A 42 12.05 4.99 -14.89
N GLY A 43 12.17 6.28 -15.09
CA GLY A 43 11.50 7.33 -14.35
C GLY A 43 11.88 7.38 -12.88
N ASP A 44 10.90 7.62 -12.04
CA ASP A 44 11.06 7.87 -10.60
C ASP A 44 11.64 6.68 -9.82
N PHE A 45 11.64 5.48 -10.38
CA PHE A 45 12.27 4.36 -9.70
C PHE A 45 13.77 4.62 -9.45
N ASN A 46 14.50 5.00 -10.50
CA ASN A 46 15.95 5.23 -10.39
C ASN A 46 16.30 6.57 -9.75
N VAL A 47 15.56 7.64 -10.13
CA VAL A 47 15.93 9.01 -9.73
C VAL A 47 15.34 9.44 -8.41
N GLN A 48 14.33 8.71 -7.90
CA GLN A 48 13.63 9.06 -6.67
C GLN A 48 13.59 7.89 -5.68
N GLN A 49 13.03 6.71 -6.07
CA GLN A 49 12.77 5.65 -5.11
C GLN A 49 14.07 5.06 -4.49
N ILE A 50 15.07 4.79 -5.31
CA ILE A 50 16.36 4.28 -4.83
C ILE A 50 17.08 5.30 -3.95
N PRO A 51 17.28 6.58 -4.35
CA PRO A 51 17.86 7.61 -3.52
C PRO A 51 17.08 7.85 -2.21
N PHE A 52 15.75 7.86 -2.24
CA PHE A 52 14.93 8.06 -1.05
C PHE A 52 15.08 6.93 -0.05
N TYR A 53 15.08 5.67 -0.51
CA TYR A 53 15.33 4.52 0.34
C TYR A 53 16.71 4.60 0.99
N ARG A 54 17.76 4.92 0.21
CA ARG A 54 19.13 5.04 0.72
C ARG A 54 19.26 6.16 1.75
N LEU A 55 18.75 7.34 1.42
CA LEU A 55 18.83 8.51 2.30
C LEU A 55 18.04 8.31 3.60
N ALA A 56 16.81 7.82 3.50
CA ALA A 56 16.00 7.53 4.68
C ALA A 56 16.62 6.44 5.56
N HIS A 57 17.20 5.41 4.95
CA HIS A 57 17.93 4.36 5.65
C HIS A 57 19.11 4.93 6.45
N GLU A 58 19.91 5.80 5.85
CA GLU A 58 21.00 6.50 6.50
C GLU A 58 20.51 7.38 7.67
N MET A 59 19.45 8.14 7.44
CA MET A 59 18.83 9.00 8.45
C MET A 59 18.34 8.21 9.66
N VAL A 60 17.63 7.11 9.45
CA VAL A 60 17.14 6.26 10.54
C VAL A 60 18.30 5.63 11.30
N ARG A 61 19.33 5.16 10.62
CA ARG A 61 20.51 4.55 11.28
C ARG A 61 21.35 5.54 12.05
N SER A 62 21.45 6.79 11.60
CA SER A 62 22.17 7.85 12.30
C SER A 62 21.35 8.50 13.44
N GLY A 63 20.05 8.17 13.57
CA GLY A 63 19.16 8.77 14.55
C GLY A 63 18.65 10.17 14.19
N ASN A 64 18.96 10.67 13.00
CA ASN A 64 18.54 12.00 12.53
C ASN A 64 17.13 11.95 11.91
N ILE A 65 16.14 11.66 12.72
CA ILE A 65 14.76 11.40 12.28
C ILE A 65 13.87 12.65 12.24
N PHE A 66 14.37 13.84 12.54
CA PHE A 66 13.56 15.07 12.58
C PHE A 66 13.84 16.00 11.40
N TRP A 67 15.11 16.30 11.14
CA TRP A 67 15.53 17.25 10.12
C TRP A 67 16.63 16.68 9.25
N ASN A 68 16.51 16.84 7.93
CA ASN A 68 17.49 16.37 6.97
C ASN A 68 18.02 17.52 6.09
N TRP A 69 19.29 17.83 6.21
CA TRP A 69 19.96 18.85 5.39
C TRP A 69 20.23 18.41 3.96
N ASN A 70 20.21 17.12 3.67
CA ASN A 70 20.45 16.55 2.34
C ASN A 70 19.16 16.50 1.47
N THR A 71 18.02 16.93 2.02
CA THR A 71 16.75 17.00 1.29
C THR A 71 16.39 18.47 1.09
N ASP A 72 16.35 18.92 -0.18
CA ASP A 72 15.90 20.27 -0.59
C ASP A 72 16.50 21.43 0.23
N LEU A 73 17.81 21.38 0.55
CA LEU A 73 18.52 22.35 1.38
C LEU A 73 18.10 22.37 2.85
N GLY A 74 17.38 21.37 3.28
CA GLY A 74 16.92 21.17 4.64
C GLY A 74 15.40 21.01 4.70
N ALA A 75 14.94 19.83 5.11
CA ALA A 75 13.53 19.53 5.21
C ALA A 75 13.21 18.62 6.41
N ASN A 76 11.94 18.69 6.87
CA ASN A 76 11.44 17.78 7.87
C ASN A 76 11.41 16.34 7.33
N PHE A 77 12.06 15.42 8.05
CA PHE A 77 12.22 14.04 7.60
C PHE A 77 10.88 13.30 7.47
N ILE A 78 9.99 13.43 8.46
CA ILE A 78 8.68 12.79 8.44
C ILE A 78 7.83 13.36 7.30
N GLY A 79 7.76 14.68 7.17
CA GLY A 79 7.01 15.34 6.10
C GLY A 79 7.48 14.98 4.70
N SER A 80 8.78 14.75 4.52
CA SER A 80 9.37 14.40 3.21
C SER A 80 9.20 12.92 2.84
N TYR A 81 9.29 12.00 3.82
CA TYR A 81 9.42 10.56 3.53
C TYR A 81 8.26 9.69 4.02
N SER A 82 7.32 10.24 4.83
CA SER A 82 6.14 9.48 5.29
C SER A 82 5.29 8.95 4.15
N PHE A 83 5.10 9.74 3.10
CA PHE A 83 4.34 9.35 1.91
C PHE A 83 4.99 8.18 1.16
N TYR A 84 6.33 8.12 1.13
CA TYR A 84 7.07 7.21 0.26
C TYR A 84 7.41 5.87 0.91
N LEU A 85 7.82 5.87 2.23
CA LEU A 85 8.49 4.68 2.74
C LEU A 85 8.51 4.51 4.27
N LEU A 86 8.41 5.59 5.08
CA LEU A 86 8.70 5.51 6.51
C LEU A 86 7.82 4.51 7.28
N PHE A 87 6.58 4.36 6.88
CA PHE A 87 5.66 3.42 7.54
C PHE A 87 5.49 2.11 6.77
N SER A 88 6.27 1.91 5.70
CA SER A 88 6.33 0.64 4.97
C SER A 88 7.12 -0.40 5.77
N PRO A 89 6.54 -1.55 6.13
CA PRO A 89 7.31 -2.63 6.76
C PRO A 89 8.44 -3.14 5.85
N PHE A 90 8.30 -3.03 4.54
CA PHE A 90 9.33 -3.42 3.58
C PHE A 90 10.55 -2.52 3.63
N PHE A 91 10.38 -1.21 3.91
CA PHE A 91 11.50 -0.32 4.16
C PHE A 91 12.27 -0.75 5.42
N TRP A 92 11.56 -1.07 6.50
CA TRP A 92 12.19 -1.48 7.76
C TRP A 92 13.00 -2.77 7.63
N LEU A 93 12.68 -3.64 6.67
CA LEU A 93 13.47 -4.83 6.36
C LEU A 93 14.86 -4.49 5.77
N THR A 94 15.10 -3.27 5.31
CA THR A 94 16.40 -2.85 4.80
C THR A 94 17.40 -2.52 5.92
N LEU A 95 16.93 -2.12 7.10
CA LEU A 95 17.76 -1.57 8.17
C LEU A 95 18.88 -2.51 8.71
N PRO A 96 18.73 -3.84 8.72
CA PRO A 96 19.82 -4.73 9.10
C PRO A 96 21.02 -4.71 8.16
N PHE A 97 20.84 -4.20 6.94
CA PHE A 97 21.89 -4.19 5.91
C PHE A 97 22.67 -2.86 5.92
N PRO A 98 23.91 -2.83 5.37
CA PRO A 98 24.63 -1.57 5.15
C PRO A 98 23.90 -0.66 4.16
N THR A 99 24.02 0.66 4.31
CA THR A 99 23.34 1.66 3.46
C THR A 99 23.68 1.49 1.97
N ASP A 100 24.93 1.13 1.65
CA ASP A 100 25.34 0.89 0.26
C ASP A 100 24.73 -0.36 -0.36
N PHE A 101 24.13 -1.24 0.45
CA PHE A 101 23.45 -2.44 -0.02
C PHE A 101 21.98 -2.18 -0.39
N VAL A 102 21.41 -1.06 0.05
CA VAL A 102 20.00 -0.73 -0.17
C VAL A 102 19.56 -0.79 -1.65
N PRO A 103 20.33 -0.27 -2.62
CA PRO A 103 19.96 -0.37 -4.04
C PRO A 103 19.79 -1.81 -4.54
N TYR A 104 20.55 -2.77 -4.00
CA TYR A 104 20.42 -4.19 -4.36
C TYR A 104 19.18 -4.85 -3.76
N LEU A 105 18.64 -4.29 -2.66
CA LEU A 105 17.45 -4.82 -2.00
C LEU A 105 16.16 -4.42 -2.71
N MET A 106 16.18 -3.43 -3.62
CA MET A 106 14.96 -2.88 -4.23
C MET A 106 14.17 -3.94 -5.01
N ALA A 107 14.82 -4.78 -5.83
CA ALA A 107 14.13 -5.85 -6.54
C ALA A 107 13.66 -6.99 -5.61
N PRO A 108 14.47 -7.54 -4.69
CA PRO A 108 14.00 -8.49 -3.69
C PRO A 108 12.78 -7.99 -2.90
N LEU A 109 12.74 -6.70 -2.54
CA LEU A 109 11.58 -6.11 -1.87
C LEU A 109 10.35 -6.04 -2.78
N LEU A 110 10.51 -5.72 -4.08
CA LEU A 110 9.41 -5.78 -5.05
C LEU A 110 8.86 -7.20 -5.19
N MET A 111 9.73 -8.20 -5.29
CA MET A 111 9.33 -9.62 -5.33
C MET A 111 8.53 -10.00 -4.08
N LEU A 112 9.01 -9.58 -2.91
CA LEU A 112 8.34 -9.83 -1.64
C LEU A 112 6.97 -9.12 -1.55
N LYS A 113 6.90 -7.86 -1.96
CA LYS A 113 5.64 -7.10 -2.03
C LYS A 113 4.61 -7.79 -2.93
N THR A 114 5.02 -8.24 -4.11
CA THR A 114 4.15 -8.97 -5.05
C THR A 114 3.65 -10.28 -4.44
N ALA A 115 4.53 -11.04 -3.78
CA ALA A 115 4.14 -12.28 -3.10
C ALA A 115 3.16 -12.01 -1.92
N CYS A 116 3.42 -10.95 -1.14
CA CYS A 116 2.53 -10.53 -0.06
C CYS A 116 1.18 -10.04 -0.60
N ALA A 117 1.15 -9.27 -1.70
CA ALA A 117 -0.09 -8.83 -2.34
C ALA A 117 -0.94 -10.02 -2.80
N SER A 118 -0.31 -11.05 -3.38
CA SER A 118 -1.00 -12.30 -3.73
C SER A 118 -1.56 -13.00 -2.50
N LEU A 119 -0.78 -13.10 -1.42
CA LEU A 119 -1.24 -13.73 -0.18
C LEU A 119 -2.46 -13.01 0.42
N THR A 120 -2.41 -11.68 0.51
CA THR A 120 -3.48 -10.89 1.11
C THR A 120 -4.74 -10.87 0.24
N ALA A 121 -4.58 -10.79 -1.08
CA ALA A 121 -5.66 -10.95 -2.03
C ALA A 121 -6.30 -12.35 -1.93
N TYR A 122 -5.51 -13.40 -1.77
CA TYR A 122 -6.04 -14.75 -1.53
C TYR A 122 -6.92 -14.80 -0.29
N LEU A 123 -6.50 -14.17 0.82
CA LEU A 123 -7.29 -14.14 2.06
C LEU A 123 -8.67 -13.50 1.87
N TYR A 124 -8.74 -12.49 1.01
CA TYR A 124 -9.99 -11.84 0.66
C TYR A 124 -10.81 -12.69 -0.32
N ILE A 125 -10.24 -13.08 -1.45
CA ILE A 125 -10.93 -13.81 -2.54
C ILE A 125 -11.49 -15.15 -2.05
N LYS A 126 -10.74 -15.85 -1.20
CA LYS A 126 -11.14 -17.15 -0.64
C LYS A 126 -12.44 -17.09 0.18
N ARG A 127 -12.87 -15.93 0.63
CA ARG A 127 -14.15 -15.73 1.32
C ARG A 127 -15.34 -15.97 0.38
N PHE A 128 -15.17 -15.68 -0.91
CA PHE A 128 -16.22 -15.72 -1.94
C PHE A 128 -16.05 -16.90 -2.91
N VAL A 129 -14.83 -17.32 -3.17
CA VAL A 129 -14.49 -18.40 -4.10
C VAL A 129 -14.32 -19.71 -3.35
N ARG A 130 -15.14 -20.72 -3.67
CA ARG A 130 -15.11 -22.04 -2.98
C ARG A 130 -13.88 -22.85 -3.31
N ASP A 131 -13.45 -22.87 -4.55
CA ASP A 131 -12.28 -23.62 -5.00
C ASP A 131 -10.99 -22.89 -4.64
N ILE A 132 -10.01 -23.66 -4.12
CA ILE A 132 -8.74 -23.12 -3.66
C ILE A 132 -7.88 -22.67 -4.83
N ASN A 133 -7.86 -23.45 -5.93
CA ASN A 133 -6.99 -23.16 -7.05
C ASN A 133 -7.47 -21.90 -7.79
N TRP A 134 -8.76 -21.75 -7.99
CA TRP A 134 -9.34 -20.52 -8.56
C TRP A 134 -9.13 -19.29 -7.67
N ALA A 135 -9.18 -19.46 -6.35
CA ALA A 135 -8.83 -18.37 -5.43
C ALA A 135 -7.34 -18.00 -5.52
N VAL A 136 -6.44 -18.99 -5.70
CA VAL A 136 -5.01 -18.75 -5.92
C VAL A 136 -4.78 -18.05 -7.27
N VAL A 137 -5.43 -18.50 -8.34
CA VAL A 137 -5.33 -17.84 -9.67
C VAL A 137 -5.77 -16.37 -9.56
N GLY A 138 -6.93 -16.09 -8.95
CA GLY A 138 -7.39 -14.72 -8.75
C GLY A 138 -6.43 -13.87 -7.94
N ALA A 139 -5.79 -14.45 -6.93
CA ALA A 139 -4.80 -13.75 -6.10
C ALA A 139 -3.51 -13.43 -6.87
N VAL A 140 -3.03 -14.35 -7.69
CA VAL A 140 -1.85 -14.12 -8.55
C VAL A 140 -2.17 -13.07 -9.61
N LEU A 141 -3.35 -13.13 -10.24
CA LEU A 141 -3.79 -12.10 -11.20
C LEU A 141 -3.88 -10.71 -10.57
N TYR A 142 -4.32 -10.61 -9.32
CA TYR A 142 -4.30 -9.35 -8.57
C TYR A 142 -2.87 -8.82 -8.39
N ALA A 143 -1.95 -9.68 -7.95
CA ALA A 143 -0.55 -9.33 -7.69
C ALA A 143 0.24 -8.93 -8.95
N PHE A 144 -0.17 -9.42 -10.12
CA PHE A 144 0.39 -9.07 -11.44
C PHE A 144 -0.58 -8.23 -12.28
N SER A 145 -1.50 -7.52 -11.64
CA SER A 145 -2.43 -6.63 -12.34
C SER A 145 -1.70 -5.51 -13.09
N GLY A 146 -2.38 -4.89 -14.04
CA GLY A 146 -1.86 -3.73 -14.76
C GLY A 146 -1.44 -2.59 -13.84
N PHE A 147 -2.14 -2.38 -12.72
CA PHE A 147 -1.75 -1.40 -11.71
C PHE A 147 -0.38 -1.73 -11.08
N MET A 148 -0.17 -2.96 -10.65
CA MET A 148 1.09 -3.42 -10.06
C MET A 148 2.24 -3.34 -11.06
N THR A 149 2.01 -3.73 -12.30
CA THR A 149 3.04 -3.74 -13.35
C THR A 149 3.38 -2.32 -13.79
N PHE A 150 2.38 -1.47 -14.00
CA PHE A 150 2.60 -0.09 -14.43
C PHE A 150 3.29 0.75 -13.35
N ASN A 151 2.94 0.56 -12.07
CA ASN A 151 3.45 1.37 -10.97
C ASN A 151 4.77 0.86 -10.37
N ILE A 152 5.56 0.05 -11.08
CA ILE A 152 6.89 -0.37 -10.60
C ILE A 152 7.78 0.85 -10.29
N PHE A 153 7.67 1.91 -11.07
CA PHE A 153 8.43 3.14 -10.84
C PHE A 153 7.97 3.93 -9.58
N PHE A 154 6.77 3.66 -9.07
CA PHE A 154 6.26 4.14 -7.78
C PHE A 154 6.17 2.99 -6.77
N ASN A 155 7.30 2.43 -6.43
CA ASN A 155 7.44 1.26 -5.56
C ASN A 155 6.58 1.30 -4.27
N HIS A 156 6.35 2.48 -3.69
CA HIS A 156 5.50 2.65 -2.52
C HIS A 156 4.00 2.40 -2.78
N PHE A 157 3.53 2.45 -4.02
CA PHE A 157 2.14 2.11 -4.36
C PHE A 157 1.87 0.61 -4.24
N HIS A 158 2.89 -0.23 -4.35
CA HIS A 158 2.74 -1.67 -4.14
C HIS A 158 2.38 -2.01 -2.70
N ASP A 159 2.81 -1.21 -1.73
CA ASP A 159 2.46 -1.41 -0.32
C ASP A 159 0.95 -1.28 -0.10
N VAL A 160 0.31 -0.33 -0.77
CA VAL A 160 -1.15 -0.17 -0.77
C VAL A 160 -1.84 -1.46 -1.24
N CYS A 161 -1.35 -2.03 -2.35
CA CYS A 161 -1.90 -3.29 -2.88
C CYS A 161 -1.70 -4.48 -1.93
N VAL A 162 -0.68 -4.45 -1.08
CA VAL A 162 -0.48 -5.49 -0.06
C VAL A 162 -1.50 -5.36 1.07
N PHE A 163 -1.77 -4.14 1.55
CA PHE A 163 -2.56 -3.95 2.77
C PHE A 163 -4.05 -3.72 2.52
N PHE A 164 -4.45 -3.20 1.38
CA PHE A 164 -5.85 -2.96 1.04
C PHE A 164 -6.73 -4.23 1.10
N PRO A 165 -6.35 -5.40 0.56
CA PRO A 165 -7.15 -6.62 0.74
C PRO A 165 -7.36 -7.01 2.19
N LEU A 166 -6.39 -6.72 3.09
CA LEU A 166 -6.53 -6.97 4.52
C LEU A 166 -7.53 -6.03 5.19
N LEU A 167 -7.61 -4.77 4.73
CA LEU A 167 -8.65 -3.84 5.17
C LEU A 167 -10.05 -4.40 4.88
N LEU A 168 -10.25 -4.93 3.68
CA LEU A 168 -11.52 -5.56 3.29
C LEU A 168 -11.81 -6.85 4.08
N VAL A 169 -10.78 -7.67 4.32
CA VAL A 169 -10.90 -8.85 5.20
C VAL A 169 -11.33 -8.43 6.61
N ALA A 170 -10.69 -7.39 7.15
CA ALA A 170 -10.99 -6.92 8.50
C ALA A 170 -12.41 -6.34 8.61
N LEU A 171 -12.87 -5.64 7.59
CA LEU A 171 -14.24 -5.14 7.49
C LEU A 171 -15.27 -6.28 7.47
N GLU A 172 -15.03 -7.31 6.65
CA GLU A 172 -15.88 -8.51 6.60
C GLU A 172 -15.88 -9.24 7.97
N GLU A 173 -14.73 -9.35 8.63
CA GLU A 173 -14.62 -9.95 9.97
C GLU A 173 -15.40 -9.16 11.03
N LEU A 174 -15.39 -7.83 10.94
CA LEU A 174 -16.14 -6.97 11.85
C LEU A 174 -17.66 -7.17 11.67
N VAL A 175 -18.14 -7.16 10.41
CA VAL A 175 -19.57 -7.17 10.12
C VAL A 175 -20.17 -8.56 10.25
N VAL A 176 -19.48 -9.60 9.76
CA VAL A 176 -20.00 -10.98 9.71
C VAL A 176 -19.70 -11.73 11.00
N ASN A 177 -18.47 -11.63 11.50
CA ASN A 177 -17.99 -12.42 12.65
C ASN A 177 -17.91 -11.60 13.95
N ASN A 178 -18.29 -10.31 13.93
CA ASN A 178 -18.22 -9.39 15.07
C ASN A 178 -16.83 -9.31 15.73
N ARG A 179 -15.76 -9.49 14.92
CA ARG A 179 -14.38 -9.42 15.37
C ARG A 179 -13.94 -7.96 15.51
N ARG A 180 -13.95 -7.48 16.74
CA ARG A 180 -13.66 -6.06 17.05
C ARG A 180 -12.17 -5.75 17.04
N GLY A 181 -11.84 -4.50 16.74
CA GLY A 181 -10.50 -3.94 16.80
C GLY A 181 -9.63 -4.26 15.57
N PHE A 182 -9.86 -5.38 14.89
CA PHE A 182 -9.06 -5.75 13.72
C PHE A 182 -9.26 -4.77 12.57
N PHE A 183 -10.48 -4.27 12.37
CA PHE A 183 -10.73 -3.27 11.34
C PHE A 183 -10.07 -1.93 11.68
N ALA A 184 -10.13 -1.46 12.92
CA ALA A 184 -9.43 -0.25 13.36
C ALA A 184 -7.92 -0.36 13.12
N VAL A 185 -7.30 -1.51 13.44
CA VAL A 185 -5.87 -1.74 13.17
C VAL A 185 -5.58 -1.68 11.67
N MET A 186 -6.41 -2.28 10.81
CA MET A 186 -6.19 -2.23 9.36
C MET A 186 -6.45 -0.84 8.77
N VAL A 187 -7.38 -0.08 9.29
CA VAL A 187 -7.56 1.35 8.96
C VAL A 187 -6.29 2.14 9.32
N THR A 188 -5.75 1.95 10.53
CA THR A 188 -4.49 2.58 10.94
C THR A 188 -3.35 2.23 9.99
N VAL A 189 -3.17 0.95 9.70
CA VAL A 189 -2.08 0.46 8.82
C VAL A 189 -2.19 1.07 7.43
N ASN A 190 -3.36 1.02 6.78
CA ASN A 190 -3.53 1.57 5.43
C ASN A 190 -3.32 3.09 5.41
N CYS A 191 -3.81 3.80 6.43
CA CYS A 191 -3.59 5.23 6.59
C CYS A 191 -2.10 5.59 6.74
N LEU A 192 -1.33 4.81 7.53
CA LEU A 192 0.11 4.99 7.74
C LEU A 192 0.92 4.64 6.49
N ILE A 193 0.55 3.57 5.78
CA ILE A 193 1.24 3.11 4.58
C ILE A 193 1.22 4.16 3.49
N ASN A 194 0.03 4.75 3.22
CA ASN A 194 -0.07 5.84 2.25
C ASN A 194 -1.38 6.62 2.44
N TYR A 195 -1.30 7.75 3.10
CA TYR A 195 -2.45 8.61 3.41
C TYR A 195 -3.16 9.15 2.16
N TRP A 196 -2.48 9.28 1.02
CA TRP A 196 -3.07 9.71 -0.23
C TRP A 196 -4.02 8.66 -0.82
N PHE A 197 -3.55 7.41 -0.94
CA PHE A 197 -4.39 6.31 -1.41
C PHE A 197 -5.49 5.98 -0.41
N PHE A 198 -5.26 6.20 0.88
CA PHE A 198 -6.25 5.94 1.92
C PHE A 198 -7.55 6.74 1.68
N ILE A 199 -7.50 7.94 1.10
CA ILE A 199 -8.71 8.68 0.71
C ILE A 199 -9.54 7.88 -0.31
N GLY A 200 -8.89 7.32 -1.32
CA GLY A 200 -9.55 6.45 -2.31
C GLY A 200 -10.07 5.15 -1.70
N GLU A 201 -9.33 4.56 -0.76
CA GLU A 201 -9.75 3.36 -0.01
C GLU A 201 -11.00 3.63 0.83
N VAL A 202 -11.11 4.80 1.47
CA VAL A 202 -12.33 5.19 2.21
C VAL A 202 -13.53 5.26 1.28
N VAL A 203 -13.38 5.90 0.11
CA VAL A 203 -14.45 5.95 -0.90
C VAL A 203 -14.83 4.53 -1.35
N PHE A 204 -13.84 3.69 -1.61
CA PHE A 204 -14.07 2.29 -1.98
C PHE A 204 -14.81 1.53 -0.88
N VAL A 205 -14.39 1.67 0.37
CA VAL A 205 -15.03 1.01 1.53
C VAL A 205 -16.49 1.43 1.65
N VAL A 206 -16.79 2.72 1.49
CA VAL A 206 -18.18 3.21 1.50
C VAL A 206 -19.00 2.56 0.40
N LEU A 207 -18.50 2.55 -0.84
CA LEU A 207 -19.18 1.89 -1.97
C LEU A 207 -19.31 0.38 -1.72
N TYR A 208 -18.29 -0.26 -1.19
CA TYR A 208 -18.31 -1.67 -0.86
C TYR A 208 -19.39 -2.01 0.17
N VAL A 209 -19.56 -1.20 1.23
CA VAL A 209 -20.65 -1.37 2.21
C VAL A 209 -22.01 -1.33 1.52
N PHE A 210 -22.25 -0.35 0.64
CA PHE A 210 -23.49 -0.26 -0.12
C PHE A 210 -23.75 -1.50 -0.99
N VAL A 211 -22.73 -1.94 -1.72
CA VAL A 211 -22.84 -3.14 -2.57
C VAL A 211 -23.13 -4.39 -1.73
N ARG A 212 -22.48 -4.56 -0.60
CA ARG A 212 -22.68 -5.73 0.28
C ARG A 212 -24.08 -5.76 0.90
N ILE A 213 -24.65 -4.60 1.22
CA ILE A 213 -26.04 -4.48 1.69
C ILE A 213 -27.01 -4.74 0.53
N ALA A 214 -26.81 -4.11 -0.61
CA ALA A 214 -27.70 -4.22 -1.77
C ALA A 214 -27.77 -5.65 -2.34
N THR A 215 -26.67 -6.39 -2.27
CA THR A 215 -26.61 -7.80 -2.72
C THR A 215 -27.08 -8.81 -1.64
N GLY A 216 -27.59 -8.34 -0.50
CA GLY A 216 -28.01 -9.19 0.62
C GLY A 216 -26.86 -9.95 1.30
N GLY A 217 -25.61 -9.53 1.06
CA GLY A 217 -24.44 -10.13 1.70
C GLY A 217 -24.30 -9.77 3.19
N TRP A 218 -24.87 -8.62 3.58
CA TRP A 218 -24.91 -8.14 4.96
C TRP A 218 -26.30 -7.70 5.37
N ASP A 219 -26.68 -8.02 6.62
CA ASP A 219 -27.86 -7.44 7.24
C ASP A 219 -27.58 -5.97 7.61
N CYS A 220 -28.45 -5.07 7.21
CA CYS A 220 -28.36 -3.66 7.57
C CYS A 220 -28.85 -3.46 9.02
N SER A 221 -27.94 -3.06 9.90
CA SER A 221 -28.25 -2.71 11.28
C SER A 221 -27.51 -1.44 11.68
N ILE A 222 -28.23 -0.51 12.34
CA ILE A 222 -27.64 0.72 12.86
C ILE A 222 -26.43 0.41 13.76
N ALA A 223 -26.53 -0.64 14.58
CA ALA A 223 -25.44 -1.06 15.47
C ALA A 223 -24.18 -1.48 14.69
N LYS A 224 -24.33 -2.18 13.56
CA LYS A 224 -23.17 -2.56 12.70
C LYS A 224 -22.58 -1.31 12.04
N PHE A 225 -23.40 -0.41 11.54
CA PHE A 225 -22.93 0.84 10.94
C PHE A 225 -22.16 1.69 11.96
N MET A 226 -22.68 1.86 13.18
CA MET A 226 -22.01 2.61 14.24
C MET A 226 -20.67 1.98 14.65
N ARG A 227 -20.54 0.65 14.59
CA ARG A 227 -19.27 -0.03 14.84
C ARG A 227 -18.25 0.24 13.74
N ILE A 228 -18.65 0.15 12.46
CA ILE A 228 -17.77 0.48 11.34
C ILE A 228 -17.28 1.92 11.49
N ALA A 229 -18.19 2.87 11.74
CA ALA A 229 -17.84 4.27 11.92
C ALA A 229 -16.90 4.48 13.11
N PHE A 230 -17.18 3.86 14.26
CA PHE A 230 -16.33 3.94 15.45
C PHE A 230 -14.92 3.39 15.20
N GLU A 231 -14.79 2.20 14.62
CA GLU A 231 -13.48 1.60 14.33
C GLU A 231 -12.73 2.36 13.23
N SER A 232 -13.43 2.96 12.26
CA SER A 232 -12.82 3.86 11.28
C SER A 232 -12.21 5.10 11.95
N ILE A 233 -12.99 5.78 12.79
CA ILE A 233 -12.53 6.97 13.53
C ILE A 233 -11.35 6.61 14.45
N LEU A 234 -11.46 5.50 15.17
CA LEU A 234 -10.39 5.02 16.04
C LEU A 234 -9.12 4.71 15.26
N GLY A 235 -9.23 4.05 14.10
CA GLY A 235 -8.09 3.73 13.25
C GLY A 235 -7.39 4.99 12.72
N VAL A 236 -8.13 5.98 12.26
CA VAL A 236 -7.58 7.28 11.82
C VAL A 236 -6.95 8.02 13.00
N ALA A 237 -7.58 8.02 14.18
CA ALA A 237 -7.03 8.65 15.39
C ALA A 237 -5.70 8.00 15.81
N LEU A 238 -5.56 6.67 15.70
CA LEU A 238 -4.30 5.97 15.97
C LEU A 238 -3.21 6.32 14.95
N ALA A 239 -3.58 6.63 13.71
CA ALA A 239 -2.66 7.08 12.67
C ALA A 239 -2.23 8.55 12.81
N ALA A 240 -2.80 9.32 13.76
CA ALA A 240 -2.53 10.75 13.94
C ALA A 240 -1.03 11.06 14.19
N VAL A 241 -0.28 10.12 14.75
CA VAL A 241 1.18 10.23 14.94
C VAL A 241 1.94 10.50 13.63
N CYS A 242 1.41 10.03 12.50
CA CYS A 242 1.93 10.31 11.16
C CYS A 242 1.14 11.42 10.45
N LEU A 243 -0.19 11.34 10.51
CA LEU A 243 -1.05 12.26 9.78
C LEU A 243 -0.85 13.71 10.19
N VAL A 244 -0.76 14.00 11.49
CA VAL A 244 -0.61 15.38 11.97
C VAL A 244 0.69 16.01 11.47
N PRO A 245 1.89 15.41 11.65
CA PRO A 245 3.12 15.96 11.08
C PRO A 245 3.09 16.08 9.55
N SER A 246 2.49 15.10 8.86
CA SER A 246 2.39 15.13 7.40
C SER A 246 1.48 16.25 6.90
N VAL A 247 0.33 16.46 7.53
CA VAL A 247 -0.59 17.57 7.21
C VAL A 247 0.07 18.91 7.48
N LEU A 248 0.74 19.07 8.62
CA LEU A 248 1.44 20.32 8.95
C LEU A 248 2.56 20.62 7.93
N ALA A 249 3.30 19.60 7.49
CA ALA A 249 4.32 19.74 6.46
C ALA A 249 3.71 20.12 5.10
N LEU A 250 2.57 19.53 4.72
CA LEU A 250 1.83 19.88 3.50
C LEU A 250 1.28 21.31 3.55
N MET A 251 0.71 21.74 4.68
CA MET A 251 0.17 23.11 4.85
C MET A 251 1.27 24.19 4.72
N GLY A 252 2.50 23.86 5.11
CA GLY A 252 3.67 24.72 4.95
C GLY A 252 4.25 24.73 3.53
N ASN A 253 3.75 23.88 2.62
CA ASN A 253 4.26 23.81 1.25
C ASN A 253 3.59 24.87 0.37
N PRO A 254 4.36 25.79 -0.28
CA PRO A 254 3.80 26.82 -1.16
C PRO A 254 2.95 26.27 -2.33
N ARG A 255 3.17 24.99 -2.71
CA ARG A 255 2.41 24.34 -3.79
C ARG A 255 0.99 23.91 -3.38
N THR A 256 0.67 23.90 -2.09
CA THR A 256 -0.64 23.50 -1.56
C THR A 256 -1.55 24.67 -1.21
N GLY A 257 -1.12 25.91 -1.48
CA GLY A 257 -1.96 27.10 -1.30
C GLY A 257 -3.28 27.00 -2.08
N SER A 258 -4.37 27.54 -1.51
CA SER A 258 -5.74 27.41 -2.06
C SER A 258 -5.85 27.86 -3.52
N ASP A 259 -5.09 28.86 -3.93
CA ASP A 259 -5.06 29.34 -5.31
C ASP A 259 -4.42 28.32 -6.28
N ASN A 260 -3.48 27.50 -5.78
CA ASN A 260 -2.82 26.47 -6.61
C ASN A 260 -3.68 25.22 -6.79
N LEU A 261 -4.56 24.88 -5.87
CA LEU A 261 -5.49 23.73 -6.05
C LEU A 261 -6.54 24.04 -7.11
N ILE A 262 -7.11 25.24 -7.09
CA ILE A 262 -8.08 25.69 -8.09
C ILE A 262 -7.37 25.91 -9.44
N ASN A 263 -6.20 26.57 -9.45
CA ASN A 263 -5.40 26.79 -10.65
C ASN A 263 -4.80 25.47 -11.19
N GLY A 264 -4.46 24.51 -10.34
CA GLY A 264 -4.00 23.18 -10.76
C GLY A 264 -5.11 22.40 -11.50
N TRP A 265 -6.34 22.47 -11.01
CA TRP A 265 -7.51 21.88 -11.69
C TRP A 265 -7.82 22.61 -13.00
N LEU A 266 -7.81 23.94 -12.98
CA LEU A 266 -7.98 24.76 -14.17
C LEU A 266 -6.83 24.57 -15.18
N MET A 267 -5.58 24.47 -14.73
CA MET A 267 -4.45 24.14 -15.60
C MET A 267 -4.58 22.74 -16.23
N TRP A 268 -5.15 21.77 -15.52
CA TRP A 268 -5.44 20.45 -16.08
C TRP A 268 -6.50 20.53 -17.17
N VAL A 269 -7.58 21.27 -16.92
CA VAL A 269 -8.67 21.50 -17.88
C VAL A 269 -8.23 22.39 -19.05
N TYR A 270 -7.52 23.50 -18.77
CA TYR A 270 -7.04 24.42 -19.81
C TYR A 270 -5.82 23.89 -20.57
N GLY A 271 -4.92 23.14 -19.90
CA GLY A 271 -3.76 22.52 -20.55
C GLY A 271 -4.17 21.45 -21.57
N PHE A 272 -5.32 20.84 -21.39
CA PHE A 272 -5.90 19.90 -22.37
C PHE A 272 -6.40 20.64 -23.63
N ASN A 273 -6.98 21.84 -23.46
CA ASN A 273 -7.49 22.65 -24.56
C ASN A 273 -6.39 23.40 -25.35
N GLN A 274 -5.22 23.64 -24.77
CA GLN A 274 -4.10 24.29 -25.45
C GLN A 274 -3.20 23.35 -26.26
N ARG A 275 -3.42 22.02 -26.14
CA ARG A 275 -2.64 21.01 -26.88
C ARG A 275 -3.36 20.44 -28.12
N LEU A 276 -4.52 20.95 -28.43
CA LEU A 276 -5.20 20.64 -29.70
C LEU A 276 -4.91 21.81 -30.66
N PRO A 277 -4.22 21.56 -31.79
CA PRO A 277 -4.01 22.54 -32.83
C PRO A 277 -5.33 22.97 -33.49
#